data_b51fe8e6fdda1ff7ac922dd1c66904f5
#
_entry.id   b51fe8e6fdda1ff7ac922dd1c66904f5
#
_cell.length_a   1.000
_cell.length_b   1.000
_cell.length_c   1.000
_cell.angle_alpha   90.00
_cell.angle_beta   90.00
_cell.angle_gamma   90.00
#
_symmetry.space_group_name_H-M   'P 1'
#
loop_
_entity.id
_entity.type
_entity.pdbx_description
1 polymer ?
#
loop_
_entity_poly.entity_id
_entity_poly.type
_entity_poly.pdbx_seq_one_letter_code
_entity_poly.pdbx_strand_id
1 'polypeptide(L)'
;MTDKYLAYGRLIRDGKILFIRRRPGSFLGGHWELPGGTVEPGEEPAETVVREFAEETGLTVRVTGERGNRSWDDVEGRPMRIHATVYALTEKEPGEVVLDPEEHDAFTWYTKEEAAGLALADHFREAL
;
A
#
# COMPACT_ATOMS: atom_id res chain seq x y z
N MET A 1 7.12 -21.97 10.96
CA MET A 1 6.83 -20.54 10.81
C MET A 1 5.96 -20.34 9.56
N THR A 2 4.91 -19.56 9.70
CA THR A 2 4.01 -19.25 8.58
C THR A 2 4.50 -18.01 7.86
N ASP A 3 4.37 -18.00 6.53
CA ASP A 3 4.69 -16.83 5.72
C ASP A 3 3.42 -16.09 5.33
N LYS A 4 3.45 -14.78 5.44
CA LYS A 4 2.37 -13.89 4.99
C LYS A 4 2.92 -12.94 3.94
N TYR A 5 2.25 -12.86 2.81
CA TYR A 5 2.67 -12.01 1.70
C TYR A 5 1.75 -10.81 1.56
N LEU A 6 2.36 -9.63 1.44
CA LEU A 6 1.67 -8.35 1.28
C LEU A 6 2.13 -7.70 -0.03
N ALA A 7 1.21 -7.07 -0.73
CA ALA A 7 1.51 -6.36 -1.97
C ALA A 7 0.91 -4.95 -1.90
N TYR A 8 1.73 -3.96 -2.16
CA TYR A 8 1.38 -2.54 -2.11
C TYR A 8 1.78 -1.85 -3.39
N GLY A 9 1.24 -0.66 -3.64
CA GLY A 9 1.55 0.07 -4.85
C GLY A 9 1.91 1.53 -4.63
N ARG A 10 2.95 1.96 -5.34
CA ARG A 10 3.31 3.36 -5.46
C ARG A 10 2.73 3.90 -6.76
N LEU A 11 1.60 4.58 -6.65
CA LEU A 11 0.95 5.23 -7.78
C LEU A 11 1.37 6.70 -7.84
N ILE A 12 1.88 7.13 -8.99
CA ILE A 12 2.25 8.53 -9.23
C ILE A 12 1.26 9.16 -10.19
N ARG A 13 0.79 10.37 -9.81
CA ARG A 13 -0.01 11.26 -10.67
C ARG A 13 0.60 12.65 -10.58
N ASP A 14 0.99 13.23 -11.71
CA ASP A 14 1.59 14.57 -11.76
C ASP A 14 2.77 14.77 -10.77
N GLY A 15 3.64 13.74 -10.69
CA GLY A 15 4.82 13.78 -9.81
C GLY A 15 4.55 13.53 -8.34
N LYS A 16 3.32 13.24 -7.97
CA LYS A 16 2.92 12.99 -6.58
C LYS A 16 2.42 11.57 -6.40
N ILE A 17 2.68 11.05 -5.21
CA ILE A 17 2.36 9.66 -4.82
C ILE A 17 1.10 9.67 -3.99
N LEU A 18 0.23 8.67 -4.20
CA LEU A 18 -0.98 8.49 -3.41
C LEU A 18 -0.66 7.78 -2.10
N PHE A 19 -1.02 8.42 -0.99
CA PHE A 19 -0.98 7.83 0.34
C PHE A 19 -2.38 7.84 0.94
N ILE A 20 -2.68 6.81 1.73
CA ILE A 20 -3.94 6.70 2.46
C ILE A 20 -3.65 6.53 3.94
N ARG A 21 -4.55 7.02 4.80
CA ARG A 21 -4.38 6.99 6.25
C ARG A 21 -5.34 5.98 6.87
N ARG A 22 -4.80 5.10 7.71
CA ARG A 22 -5.60 4.12 8.44
C ARG A 22 -6.49 4.82 9.45
N ARG A 23 -7.75 4.37 9.51
CA ARG A 23 -8.74 4.94 10.42
C ARG A 23 -8.27 4.83 11.88
N PRO A 24 -8.45 5.90 12.71
CA PRO A 24 -8.20 5.82 14.14
C PRO A 24 -9.01 4.70 14.79
N GLY A 25 -8.41 3.97 15.74
CA GLY A 25 -9.04 2.84 16.42
C GLY A 25 -8.80 1.50 15.74
N SER A 26 -8.27 1.47 14.52
CA SER A 26 -7.83 0.24 13.86
C SER A 26 -6.36 -0.05 14.19
N PHE A 27 -5.86 -1.23 13.77
CA PHE A 27 -4.43 -1.55 13.88
C PHE A 27 -3.62 -0.49 13.12
N LEU A 28 -2.64 0.11 13.79
CA LEU A 28 -1.83 1.22 13.27
C LEU A 28 -2.67 2.43 12.85
N GLY A 29 -3.78 2.69 13.56
CA GLY A 29 -4.65 3.83 13.28
C GLY A 29 -3.88 5.15 13.28
N GLY A 30 -4.20 6.03 12.31
CA GLY A 30 -3.50 7.30 12.11
C GLY A 30 -2.21 7.20 11.31
N HIS A 31 -1.68 6.00 11.06
CA HIS A 31 -0.51 5.81 10.19
C HIS A 31 -0.92 5.94 8.72
N TRP A 32 0.00 6.49 7.93
CA TRP A 32 -0.13 6.56 6.48
C TRP A 32 0.50 5.34 5.83
N GLU A 33 0.02 4.97 4.67
CA GLU A 33 0.53 3.82 3.93
C GLU A 33 0.31 3.98 2.43
N LEU A 34 0.99 3.15 1.65
CA LEU A 34 0.64 2.94 0.25
C LEU A 34 -0.53 1.94 0.21
N PRO A 35 -1.50 2.12 -0.70
CA PRO A 35 -2.59 1.16 -0.82
C PRO A 35 -2.09 -0.24 -1.18
N GLY A 36 -2.75 -1.26 -0.65
CA GLY A 36 -2.41 -2.65 -0.88
C GLY A 36 -3.00 -3.54 0.20
N GLY A 37 -2.55 -4.79 0.24
CA GLY A 37 -3.04 -5.73 1.24
C GLY A 37 -2.48 -7.13 1.09
N THR A 38 -3.14 -8.07 1.74
CA THR A 38 -2.72 -9.47 1.82
C THR A 38 -2.97 -10.21 0.51
N VAL A 39 -1.95 -10.93 0.05
CA VAL A 39 -2.07 -11.83 -1.10
C VAL A 39 -2.94 -13.02 -0.70
N GLU A 40 -4.00 -13.25 -1.46
CA GLU A 40 -4.92 -14.35 -1.22
C GLU A 40 -4.43 -15.65 -1.87
N PRO A 41 -4.88 -16.83 -1.37
CA PRO A 41 -4.51 -18.10 -1.98
C PRO A 41 -4.81 -18.14 -3.48
N GLY A 42 -3.81 -18.57 -4.27
CA GLY A 42 -3.94 -18.64 -5.73
C GLY A 42 -3.77 -17.33 -6.47
N GLU A 43 -3.56 -16.23 -5.74
CA GLU A 43 -3.37 -14.90 -6.31
C GLU A 43 -1.88 -14.60 -6.45
N GLU A 44 -1.48 -13.97 -7.56
CA GLU A 44 -0.13 -13.43 -7.69
C GLU A 44 -0.05 -12.06 -7.00
N PRO A 45 1.08 -11.69 -6.38
CA PRO A 45 1.19 -10.39 -5.70
C PRO A 45 0.85 -9.18 -6.59
N ALA A 46 1.21 -9.22 -7.87
CA ALA A 46 0.87 -8.15 -8.81
C ALA A 46 -0.64 -8.05 -9.05
N GLU A 47 -1.36 -9.16 -8.99
CA GLU A 47 -2.82 -9.16 -9.08
C GLU A 47 -3.44 -8.60 -7.80
N THR A 48 -2.85 -8.91 -6.65
CA THR A 48 -3.29 -8.42 -5.35
C THR A 48 -3.32 -6.89 -5.31
N VAL A 49 -2.24 -6.25 -5.73
CA VAL A 49 -2.15 -4.79 -5.66
C VAL A 49 -3.20 -4.12 -6.55
N VAL A 50 -3.49 -4.69 -7.72
CA VAL A 50 -4.53 -4.18 -8.62
C VAL A 50 -5.91 -4.29 -7.97
N ARG A 51 -6.21 -5.44 -7.39
CA ARG A 51 -7.48 -5.69 -6.69
C ARG A 51 -7.64 -4.75 -5.49
N GLU A 52 -6.61 -4.66 -4.65
CA GLU A 52 -6.64 -3.82 -3.45
C GLU A 52 -6.79 -2.34 -3.77
N PHE A 53 -6.13 -1.86 -4.83
CA PHE A 53 -6.31 -0.47 -5.28
C PHE A 53 -7.76 -0.18 -5.64
N ALA A 54 -8.41 -1.10 -6.37
CA ALA A 54 -9.81 -0.93 -6.73
C ALA A 54 -10.71 -0.91 -5.48
N GLU A 55 -10.45 -1.80 -4.53
CA GLU A 55 -11.23 -1.89 -3.29
C GLU A 55 -11.01 -0.68 -2.37
N GLU A 56 -9.77 -0.26 -2.19
CA GLU A 56 -9.41 0.77 -1.21
C GLU A 56 -9.50 2.20 -1.75
N THR A 57 -9.31 2.40 -3.05
CA THR A 57 -9.23 3.73 -3.64
C THR A 57 -10.20 3.96 -4.80
N GLY A 58 -10.81 2.91 -5.32
CA GLY A 58 -11.65 3.00 -6.51
C GLY A 58 -10.89 3.18 -7.82
N LEU A 59 -9.55 3.19 -7.77
CA LEU A 59 -8.74 3.43 -8.97
C LEU A 59 -8.38 2.14 -9.70
N THR A 60 -8.37 2.20 -11.03
CA THR A 60 -7.95 1.10 -11.90
C THR A 60 -6.51 1.33 -12.32
N VAL A 61 -5.62 0.43 -11.90
CA VAL A 61 -4.18 0.60 -12.06
C VAL A 61 -3.54 -0.55 -12.82
N ARG A 62 -2.32 -0.32 -13.31
CA ARG A 62 -1.48 -1.30 -13.98
C ARG A 62 -0.12 -1.33 -13.32
N VAL A 63 0.42 -2.53 -13.09
CA VAL A 63 1.78 -2.71 -12.58
C VAL A 63 2.77 -2.46 -13.72
N THR A 64 3.76 -1.60 -13.45
CA THR A 64 4.83 -1.28 -14.41
C THR A 64 6.21 -1.78 -13.97
N GLY A 65 6.36 -2.16 -12.71
CA GLY A 65 7.63 -2.68 -12.19
C GLY A 65 7.56 -2.92 -10.68
N GLU A 66 8.68 -3.36 -10.12
CA GLU A 66 8.82 -3.58 -8.68
C GLU A 66 9.71 -2.47 -8.09
N ARG A 67 9.33 -1.93 -6.94
CA ARG A 67 10.05 -0.83 -6.29
C ARG A 67 10.81 -1.28 -5.05
N GLY A 68 10.37 -2.31 -4.38
CA GLY A 68 11.02 -2.78 -3.18
C GLY A 68 10.43 -4.08 -2.67
N ASN A 69 11.25 -4.78 -1.88
CA ASN A 69 10.86 -6.04 -1.25
C ASN A 69 11.56 -6.11 0.09
N ARG A 70 10.80 -6.37 1.15
CA ARG A 70 11.34 -6.47 2.49
C ARG A 70 10.61 -7.54 3.29
N SER A 71 11.35 -8.25 4.13
CA SER A 71 10.78 -9.28 5.01
C SER A 71 11.15 -8.99 6.45
N TRP A 72 10.24 -9.33 7.36
CA TRP A 72 10.47 -9.20 8.82
C TRP A 72 9.60 -10.21 9.57
N ASP A 73 9.96 -10.45 10.83
CA ASP A 73 9.15 -11.27 11.71
C ASP A 73 7.98 -10.43 12.25
N ASP A 74 6.84 -11.10 12.49
CA ASP A 74 5.65 -10.42 12.98
C ASP A 74 5.92 -9.66 14.28
N VAL A 75 5.50 -8.39 14.31
CA VAL A 75 5.72 -7.48 15.45
C VAL A 75 4.98 -7.90 16.71
N GLU A 76 3.94 -8.72 16.59
CA GLU A 76 3.18 -9.23 17.74
C GLU A 76 3.72 -10.54 18.27
N GLY A 77 4.86 -11.01 17.75
CA GLY A 77 5.51 -12.23 18.23
C GLY A 77 4.86 -13.53 17.80
N ARG A 78 3.91 -13.50 16.88
CA ARG A 78 3.33 -14.72 16.29
C ARG A 78 4.41 -15.42 15.44
N PRO A 79 4.35 -16.77 15.29
CA PRO A 79 5.34 -17.48 14.46
C PRO A 79 5.08 -17.26 12.98
N MET A 80 5.25 -16.03 12.53
CA MET A 80 4.91 -15.56 11.19
C MET A 80 6.02 -14.67 10.64
N ARG A 81 6.40 -14.93 9.40
CA ARG A 81 7.31 -14.05 8.65
C ARG A 81 6.52 -13.29 7.60
N ILE A 82 6.69 -12.00 7.58
CA ILE A 82 5.97 -11.11 6.67
C ILE A 82 6.90 -10.73 5.51
N HIS A 83 6.37 -10.83 4.30
CA HIS A 83 7.06 -10.46 3.06
C HIS A 83 6.23 -9.39 2.37
N ALA A 84 6.76 -8.18 2.22
CA ALA A 84 6.07 -7.09 1.56
C ALA A 84 6.78 -6.69 0.28
N THR A 85 6.03 -6.60 -0.81
CA THR A 85 6.51 -6.10 -2.09
C THR A 85 5.77 -4.82 -2.44
N VAL A 86 6.49 -3.80 -2.89
CA VAL A 86 5.90 -2.55 -3.38
C VAL A 86 6.12 -2.48 -4.89
N TYR A 87 5.03 -2.32 -5.63
CA TYR A 87 5.06 -2.20 -7.08
C TYR A 87 4.93 -0.74 -7.53
N ALA A 88 5.56 -0.42 -8.65
CA ALA A 88 5.31 0.83 -9.37
C ALA A 88 4.04 0.65 -10.20
N LEU A 89 3.16 1.64 -10.15
CA LEU A 89 1.87 1.60 -10.81
C LEU A 89 1.65 2.83 -11.68
N THR A 90 0.81 2.67 -12.71
CA THR A 90 0.20 3.77 -13.45
C THR A 90 -1.30 3.54 -13.49
N GLU A 91 -2.08 4.61 -13.65
CA GLU A 91 -3.52 4.49 -13.84
C GLU A 91 -3.82 4.03 -15.26
N LYS A 92 -4.73 3.06 -15.41
CA LYS A 92 -5.27 2.69 -16.73
C LYS A 92 -6.19 3.78 -17.24
N GLU A 93 -6.99 4.35 -16.33
CA GLU A 93 -7.93 5.43 -16.59
C GLU A 93 -7.85 6.43 -15.44
N PRO A 94 -7.89 7.75 -15.73
CA PRO A 94 -7.96 8.74 -14.66
C PRO A 94 -9.23 8.53 -13.84
N GLY A 95 -9.13 8.63 -12.52
CA GLY A 95 -10.26 8.45 -11.63
C GLY A 95 -10.12 9.27 -10.36
N GLU A 96 -11.22 9.38 -9.63
CA GLU A 96 -11.23 10.01 -8.33
C GLU A 96 -11.02 8.97 -7.25
N VAL A 97 -10.27 9.34 -6.20
CA VAL A 97 -10.09 8.48 -5.04
C VAL A 97 -11.38 8.42 -4.25
N VAL A 98 -11.89 7.20 -4.05
CA VAL A 98 -13.04 6.94 -3.19
C VAL A 98 -12.62 5.93 -2.15
N LEU A 99 -12.44 6.36 -0.91
CA LEU A 99 -11.98 5.52 0.18
C LEU A 99 -13.11 4.67 0.76
N ASP A 100 -12.72 3.51 1.33
CA ASP A 100 -13.59 2.76 2.23
C ASP A 100 -13.44 3.37 3.63
N PRO A 101 -14.46 4.09 4.14
CA PRO A 101 -14.34 4.79 5.42
C PRO A 101 -14.21 3.86 6.63
N GLU A 102 -14.47 2.57 6.47
CA GLU A 102 -14.27 1.59 7.54
C GLU A 102 -12.80 1.24 7.72
N GLU A 103 -11.96 1.49 6.70
CA GLU A 103 -10.54 1.18 6.74
C GLU A 103 -9.65 2.41 6.73
N HIS A 104 -9.99 3.41 5.91
CA HIS A 104 -9.18 4.61 5.73
C HIS A 104 -10.05 5.86 5.80
N ASP A 105 -9.55 6.91 6.45
CA ASP A 105 -10.28 8.14 6.68
C ASP A 105 -9.74 9.37 5.92
N ALA A 106 -8.58 9.24 5.27
CA ALA A 106 -7.98 10.34 4.52
C ALA A 106 -7.05 9.82 3.44
N PHE A 107 -6.85 10.63 2.42
CA PHE A 107 -5.82 10.39 1.40
C PHE A 107 -5.12 11.70 1.07
N THR A 108 -3.91 11.59 0.52
CA THR A 108 -3.15 12.73 0.03
C THR A 108 -2.29 12.33 -1.16
N TRP A 109 -2.00 13.31 -2.01
CA TRP A 109 -1.03 13.18 -3.09
C TRP A 109 0.17 14.03 -2.72
N TYR A 110 1.27 13.39 -2.35
CA TYR A 110 2.49 14.07 -1.92
C TYR A 110 3.68 13.65 -2.78
N THR A 111 4.60 14.58 -2.98
CA THR A 111 5.92 14.23 -3.52
C THR A 111 6.66 13.40 -2.46
N LYS A 112 7.73 12.74 -2.88
CA LYS A 112 8.58 11.99 -1.95
C LYS A 112 9.09 12.88 -0.82
N GLU A 113 9.45 14.12 -1.13
CA GLU A 113 9.95 15.10 -0.18
C GLU A 113 8.87 15.51 0.82
N GLU A 114 7.66 15.76 0.34
CA GLU A 114 6.52 16.09 1.21
C GLU A 114 6.16 14.94 2.14
N ALA A 115 6.34 13.70 1.67
CA ALA A 115 6.03 12.50 2.45
C ALA A 115 7.01 12.26 3.61
N ALA A 116 8.13 12.98 3.66
CA ALA A 116 9.12 12.83 4.73
C ALA A 116 8.52 13.05 6.12
N GLY A 117 7.49 13.88 6.24
CA GLY A 117 6.81 14.16 7.50
C GLY A 117 5.68 13.21 7.88
N LEU A 118 5.35 12.25 7.01
CA LEU A 118 4.29 11.30 7.29
C LEU A 118 4.75 10.17 8.21
N ALA A 119 3.84 9.65 9.01
CA ALA A 119 4.07 8.42 9.79
C ALA A 119 3.96 7.22 8.84
N LEU A 120 5.07 6.84 8.23
CA LEU A 120 5.17 5.73 7.27
C LEU A 120 6.08 4.64 7.81
N ALA A 121 5.71 3.38 7.60
CA ALA A 121 6.59 2.25 7.87
C ALA A 121 7.79 2.26 6.91
N ASP A 122 8.91 1.67 7.36
CA ASP A 122 10.17 1.67 6.62
C ASP A 122 10.06 1.06 5.22
N HIS A 123 9.31 -0.05 5.10
CA HIS A 123 9.15 -0.72 3.81
C HIS A 123 8.42 0.13 2.77
N PHE A 124 7.58 1.06 3.19
CA PHE A 124 6.97 2.04 2.27
C PHE A 124 7.98 3.12 1.92
N ARG A 125 8.65 3.65 2.93
CA ARG A 125 9.59 4.76 2.76
C ARG A 125 10.73 4.40 1.82
N GLU A 126 11.25 3.18 1.93
CA GLU A 126 12.33 2.68 1.08
C GLU A 126 11.92 2.52 -0.39
N ALA A 127 10.63 2.40 -0.66
CA ALA A 127 10.10 2.14 -2.01
C ALA A 127 9.60 3.40 -2.74
N LEU A 128 9.71 4.56 -2.15
CA LEU A 128 9.23 5.81 -2.74
C LEU A 128 10.15 6.36 -3.90
#